data_bfae6ee9b71ecfa1b4035496a21bcda4
#
_entry.id   bfae6ee9b71ecfa1b4035496a21bcda4
#
_cell.length_a   1.000
_cell.length_b   1.000
_cell.length_c   1.000
_cell.angle_alpha   90.00
_cell.angle_beta   90.00
_cell.angle_gamma   90.00
#
_symmetry.space_group_name_H-M   'P 1'
#
loop_
_entity.id
_entity.type
_entity.pdbx_description
1 polymer ?
#
loop_
_entity_poly.entity_id
_entity_poly.type
_entity_poly.pdbx_seq_one_letter_code
_entity_poly.pdbx_strand_id
1 'polypeptide(L)'
;MKVMLTGSTGFIGGHIMKALVEAGHEVQALVRDKEKLESMKSIQGIGNGVVGVLGDMTDQSSVEEALTDCNACVHAAAFTSLDPNLMEQALAVNGPGAEIVLGAATSLGCDPVIHVSTMSVIFPPTGSKLSGNDPVQGGGNPYNASKAIAEEYARSLQEKGHPISIIYPTGVTGPTDLGLNVLAANLVPTLQSEIMMSLSSGGWCLVDVRDLASGIAGLLHAKTGPKRYVAGGTFMDWQEFHAVVTEVTGRDRALIPTPKEALEQMVDAEAVEIMFGIVPGDDEPFLAASGLSAWRPIEDTLKDTITWLCDKQYLEAEWAPHCS
;
A
#
# COMPACT_ATOMS: atom_id res chain seq x y z
N MET A 1 17.83 1.54 -14.63
CA MET A 1 17.59 0.08 -14.71
C MET A 1 16.31 -0.14 -15.51
N LYS A 2 16.15 -1.34 -16.13
CA LYS A 2 14.85 -1.79 -16.63
C LYS A 2 14.16 -2.60 -15.54
N VAL A 3 12.97 -2.19 -15.14
CA VAL A 3 12.25 -2.70 -13.98
C VAL A 3 10.92 -3.32 -14.42
N MET A 4 10.69 -4.59 -14.11
CA MET A 4 9.37 -5.19 -14.25
C MET A 4 8.49 -4.75 -13.07
N LEU A 5 7.31 -4.24 -13.36
CA LEU A 5 6.32 -3.80 -12.37
C LEU A 5 4.99 -4.51 -12.56
N THR A 6 4.50 -5.18 -11.53
CA THR A 6 3.11 -5.63 -11.47
C THR A 6 2.26 -4.64 -10.67
N GLY A 7 0.97 -4.56 -10.97
CA GLY A 7 0.04 -3.69 -10.24
C GLY A 7 0.06 -2.22 -10.66
N SER A 8 0.74 -1.86 -11.75
CA SER A 8 0.88 -0.49 -12.27
C SER A 8 -0.43 0.25 -12.55
N THR A 9 -1.55 -0.45 -12.69
CA THR A 9 -2.89 0.11 -12.90
C THR A 9 -3.70 0.29 -11.62
N GLY A 10 -3.12 -0.03 -10.46
CA GLY A 10 -3.68 0.21 -9.14
C GLY A 10 -3.11 1.47 -8.49
N PHE A 11 -3.70 1.88 -7.36
CA PHE A 11 -3.32 3.11 -6.64
C PHE A 11 -1.82 3.17 -6.32
N ILE A 12 -1.31 2.24 -5.50
CA ILE A 12 0.10 2.21 -5.11
C ILE A 12 1.01 1.99 -6.32
N GLY A 13 0.66 1.03 -7.19
CA GLY A 13 1.49 0.69 -8.36
C GLY A 13 1.56 1.81 -9.40
N GLY A 14 0.52 2.63 -9.56
CA GLY A 14 0.54 3.81 -10.43
C GLY A 14 1.53 4.87 -9.94
N HIS A 15 1.59 5.11 -8.62
CA HIS A 15 2.57 6.01 -8.03
C HIS A 15 3.99 5.44 -8.07
N ILE A 16 4.16 4.11 -7.85
CA ILE A 16 5.47 3.45 -8.03
C ILE A 16 5.94 3.60 -9.47
N MET A 17 5.07 3.37 -10.45
CA MET A 17 5.39 3.55 -11.87
C MET A 17 5.92 4.96 -12.15
N LYS A 18 5.26 5.99 -11.62
CA LYS A 18 5.69 7.39 -11.73
C LYS A 18 7.05 7.61 -11.08
N ALA A 19 7.23 7.19 -9.84
CA ALA A 19 8.48 7.38 -9.11
C ALA A 19 9.67 6.69 -9.79
N LEU A 20 9.45 5.50 -10.36
CA LEU A 20 10.48 4.78 -11.13
C LEU A 20 10.90 5.56 -12.40
N VAL A 21 9.94 6.09 -13.14
CA VAL A 21 10.23 6.91 -14.34
C VAL A 21 10.96 8.20 -13.97
N GLU A 22 10.51 8.88 -12.91
CA GLU A 22 11.16 10.11 -12.40
C GLU A 22 12.59 9.86 -11.89
N ALA A 23 12.87 8.66 -11.36
CA ALA A 23 14.20 8.22 -10.99
C ALA A 23 15.07 7.77 -12.19
N GLY A 24 14.56 7.86 -13.42
CA GLY A 24 15.29 7.53 -14.66
C GLY A 24 15.32 6.03 -14.97
N HIS A 25 14.40 5.23 -14.43
CA HIS A 25 14.25 3.82 -14.77
C HIS A 25 13.30 3.63 -15.96
N GLU A 26 13.51 2.57 -16.73
CA GLU A 26 12.56 2.07 -17.72
C GLU A 26 11.62 1.06 -17.04
N VAL A 27 10.32 1.21 -17.24
CA VAL A 27 9.32 0.35 -16.60
C VAL A 27 8.69 -0.58 -17.64
N GLN A 28 8.75 -1.88 -17.37
CA GLN A 28 8.01 -2.90 -18.09
C GLN A 28 6.82 -3.35 -17.22
N ALA A 29 5.65 -2.83 -17.53
CA ALA A 29 4.44 -3.02 -16.73
C ALA A 29 3.67 -4.28 -17.20
N LEU A 30 3.59 -5.31 -16.36
CA LEU A 30 2.70 -6.46 -16.60
C LEU A 30 1.27 -6.05 -16.31
N VAL A 31 0.40 -6.07 -17.31
CA VAL A 31 -0.98 -5.58 -17.22
C VAL A 31 -1.96 -6.49 -17.94
N ARG A 32 -3.16 -6.61 -17.40
CA ARG A 32 -4.28 -7.30 -18.04
C ARG A 32 -5.03 -6.43 -19.04
N ASP A 33 -4.85 -5.11 -18.93
CA ASP A 33 -5.58 -4.11 -19.72
C ASP A 33 -4.63 -2.94 -20.03
N LYS A 34 -4.30 -2.78 -21.30
CA LYS A 34 -3.43 -1.69 -21.80
C LYS A 34 -4.13 -0.33 -21.81
N GLU A 35 -5.44 -0.27 -21.99
CA GLU A 35 -6.18 0.99 -21.97
C GLU A 35 -6.20 1.56 -20.55
N LYS A 36 -6.37 0.68 -19.55
CA LYS A 36 -6.27 1.06 -18.16
C LYS A 36 -4.86 1.55 -17.77
N LEU A 37 -3.81 0.95 -18.36
CA LEU A 37 -2.43 1.44 -18.19
C LEU A 37 -2.26 2.85 -18.78
N GLU A 38 -2.74 3.10 -19.99
CA GLU A 38 -2.65 4.44 -20.60
C GLU A 38 -3.47 5.48 -19.80
N SER A 39 -4.62 5.09 -19.29
CA SER A 39 -5.41 5.95 -18.38
C SER A 39 -4.62 6.30 -17.10
N MET A 40 -3.96 5.31 -16.46
CA MET A 40 -3.12 5.54 -15.28
C MET A 40 -1.93 6.42 -15.63
N LYS A 41 -1.23 6.18 -16.73
CA LYS A 41 -0.13 7.04 -17.20
C LYS A 41 -0.59 8.48 -17.39
N SER A 42 -1.76 8.68 -17.98
CA SER A 42 -2.34 10.01 -18.21
C SER A 42 -2.58 10.77 -16.90
N ILE A 43 -3.25 10.15 -15.92
CA ILE A 43 -3.53 10.83 -14.65
C ILE A 43 -2.28 11.06 -13.79
N GLN A 44 -1.25 10.22 -13.95
CA GLN A 44 0.05 10.36 -13.28
C GLN A 44 1.00 11.34 -14.02
N GLY A 45 0.61 11.83 -15.20
CA GLY A 45 1.45 12.71 -16.02
C GLY A 45 2.68 12.02 -16.62
N ILE A 46 2.61 10.70 -16.84
CA ILE A 46 3.71 9.91 -17.40
C ILE A 46 3.63 9.90 -18.93
N GLY A 47 4.64 10.46 -19.60
CA GLY A 47 4.73 10.41 -21.06
C GLY A 47 5.41 9.14 -21.56
N ASN A 48 6.72 9.08 -21.44
CA ASN A 48 7.57 7.98 -21.92
C ASN A 48 8.17 7.17 -20.78
N GLY A 49 8.88 6.08 -21.09
CA GLY A 49 9.60 5.27 -20.11
C GLY A 49 8.81 4.07 -19.57
N VAL A 50 7.57 3.87 -20.04
CA VAL A 50 6.72 2.74 -19.63
C VAL A 50 6.25 1.96 -20.85
N VAL A 51 6.49 0.65 -20.85
CA VAL A 51 6.00 -0.31 -21.84
C VAL A 51 5.06 -1.30 -21.18
N GLY A 52 3.83 -1.43 -21.70
CA GLY A 52 2.85 -2.40 -21.22
C GLY A 52 3.03 -3.77 -21.88
N VAL A 53 3.27 -4.81 -21.10
CA VAL A 53 3.21 -6.22 -21.51
C VAL A 53 1.85 -6.78 -21.09
N LEU A 54 1.09 -7.29 -22.06
CA LEU A 54 -0.23 -7.87 -21.78
C LEU A 54 -0.05 -9.27 -21.19
N GLY A 55 -0.64 -9.52 -20.03
CA GLY A 55 -0.58 -10.81 -19.37
C GLY A 55 -1.16 -10.78 -17.95
N ASP A 56 -1.07 -11.91 -17.26
CA ASP A 56 -1.54 -12.07 -15.89
C ASP A 56 -0.41 -12.60 -14.98
N MET A 57 -0.36 -12.11 -13.73
CA MET A 57 0.67 -12.54 -12.77
C MET A 57 0.53 -14.02 -12.36
N THR A 58 -0.61 -14.64 -12.63
CA THR A 58 -0.84 -16.08 -12.39
C THR A 58 -0.49 -16.96 -13.59
N ASP A 59 -0.01 -16.36 -14.69
CA ASP A 59 0.49 -17.08 -15.86
C ASP A 59 2.01 -16.94 -15.97
N GLN A 60 2.72 -18.05 -15.77
CA GLN A 60 4.17 -18.12 -15.80
C GLN A 60 4.78 -17.53 -17.08
N SER A 61 4.19 -17.82 -18.24
CA SER A 61 4.72 -17.35 -19.53
C SER A 61 4.61 -15.84 -19.69
N SER A 62 3.49 -15.25 -19.24
CA SER A 62 3.29 -13.80 -19.23
C SER A 62 4.29 -13.08 -18.32
N VAL A 63 4.57 -13.67 -17.15
CA VAL A 63 5.52 -13.12 -16.19
C VAL A 63 6.95 -13.20 -16.74
N GLU A 64 7.36 -14.31 -17.33
CA GLU A 64 8.69 -14.47 -17.94
C GLU A 64 8.88 -13.52 -19.13
N GLU A 65 7.86 -13.33 -19.96
CA GLU A 65 7.90 -12.34 -21.04
C GLU A 65 8.07 -10.93 -20.48
N ALA A 66 7.32 -10.58 -19.43
CA ALA A 66 7.43 -9.28 -18.78
C ALA A 66 8.75 -9.06 -18.03
N LEU A 67 9.49 -10.10 -17.70
CA LEU A 67 10.82 -10.03 -17.07
C LEU A 67 11.96 -9.96 -18.10
N THR A 68 11.66 -10.08 -19.40
CA THR A 68 12.70 -10.09 -20.44
C THR A 68 13.56 -8.80 -20.38
N ASP A 69 14.88 -8.99 -20.25
CA ASP A 69 15.88 -7.93 -20.12
C ASP A 69 15.70 -7.01 -18.90
N CYS A 70 14.86 -7.38 -17.91
CA CYS A 70 14.73 -6.63 -16.69
C CYS A 70 15.86 -6.90 -15.71
N ASN A 71 16.35 -5.84 -15.07
CA ASN A 71 17.40 -5.93 -14.04
C ASN A 71 16.82 -6.06 -12.63
N ALA A 72 15.60 -5.57 -12.45
CA ALA A 72 14.90 -5.55 -11.15
C ALA A 72 13.41 -5.86 -11.34
N CYS A 73 12.76 -6.22 -10.25
CA CYS A 73 11.33 -6.49 -10.22
C CYS A 73 10.68 -5.82 -9.02
N VAL A 74 9.52 -5.18 -9.24
CA VAL A 74 8.64 -4.68 -8.16
C VAL A 74 7.29 -5.37 -8.29
N HIS A 75 6.95 -6.20 -7.31
CA HIS A 75 5.66 -6.88 -7.23
C HIS A 75 4.73 -6.13 -6.29
N ALA A 76 3.81 -5.33 -6.85
CA ALA A 76 2.81 -4.57 -6.13
C ALA A 76 1.36 -4.96 -6.49
N ALA A 77 1.18 -5.94 -7.36
CA ALA A 77 -0.15 -6.46 -7.69
C ALA A 77 -0.71 -7.32 -6.56
N ALA A 78 -1.99 -7.10 -6.24
CA ALA A 78 -2.77 -7.98 -5.38
C ALA A 78 -4.25 -7.85 -5.73
N PHE A 79 -5.00 -8.91 -5.49
CA PHE A 79 -6.45 -8.86 -5.40
C PHE A 79 -6.82 -8.43 -3.98
N THR A 80 -7.46 -7.27 -3.86
CA THR A 80 -7.80 -6.67 -2.55
C THR A 80 -9.30 -6.76 -2.34
N SER A 81 -9.74 -7.57 -1.39
CA SER A 81 -11.13 -7.64 -0.93
C SER A 81 -11.21 -8.10 0.52
N LEU A 82 -12.10 -7.49 1.28
CA LEU A 82 -12.47 -7.90 2.63
C LEU A 82 -13.76 -8.74 2.66
N ASP A 83 -14.44 -8.88 1.51
CA ASP A 83 -15.66 -9.69 1.40
C ASP A 83 -15.34 -11.18 1.56
N PRO A 84 -15.85 -11.85 2.63
CA PRO A 84 -15.61 -13.27 2.86
C PRO A 84 -16.01 -14.19 1.70
N ASN A 85 -16.96 -13.80 0.88
CA ASN A 85 -17.39 -14.56 -0.29
C ASN A 85 -16.32 -14.63 -1.39
N LEU A 86 -15.32 -13.76 -1.33
CA LEU A 86 -14.21 -13.70 -2.29
C LEU A 86 -12.93 -14.38 -1.78
N MET A 87 -13.01 -15.16 -0.69
CA MET A 87 -11.87 -15.88 -0.10
C MET A 87 -11.17 -16.78 -1.13
N GLU A 88 -11.94 -17.61 -1.82
CA GLU A 88 -11.39 -18.55 -2.81
C GLU A 88 -10.66 -17.80 -3.94
N GLN A 89 -11.22 -16.70 -4.42
CA GLN A 89 -10.60 -15.87 -5.45
C GLN A 89 -9.31 -15.19 -4.95
N ALA A 90 -9.31 -14.65 -3.73
CA ALA A 90 -8.13 -14.02 -3.16
C ALA A 90 -6.97 -15.03 -3.01
N LEU A 91 -7.27 -16.21 -2.50
CA LEU A 91 -6.30 -17.30 -2.34
C LEU A 91 -5.77 -17.81 -3.68
N ALA A 92 -6.63 -17.91 -4.70
CA ALA A 92 -6.23 -18.36 -6.04
C ALA A 92 -5.34 -17.34 -6.78
N VAL A 93 -5.36 -16.07 -6.40
CA VAL A 93 -4.65 -15.00 -7.12
C VAL A 93 -3.39 -14.55 -6.39
N ASN A 94 -3.47 -14.20 -5.11
CA ASN A 94 -2.35 -13.52 -4.43
C ASN A 94 -1.18 -14.45 -4.12
N GLY A 95 -1.43 -15.61 -3.54
CA GLY A 95 -0.40 -16.60 -3.23
C GLY A 95 0.31 -17.11 -4.51
N PRO A 96 -0.42 -17.78 -5.42
CA PRO A 96 0.16 -18.27 -6.67
C PRO A 96 0.80 -17.18 -7.54
N GLY A 97 0.19 -16.00 -7.61
CA GLY A 97 0.76 -14.86 -8.35
C GLY A 97 2.10 -14.40 -7.78
N ALA A 98 2.22 -14.32 -6.45
CA ALA A 98 3.49 -13.98 -5.81
C ALA A 98 4.55 -15.08 -6.02
N GLU A 99 4.16 -16.35 -5.92
CA GLU A 99 5.06 -17.49 -6.19
C GLU A 99 5.64 -17.43 -7.61
N ILE A 100 4.80 -17.19 -8.61
CA ILE A 100 5.22 -17.08 -10.01
C ILE A 100 6.11 -15.86 -10.22
N VAL A 101 5.67 -14.66 -9.79
CA VAL A 101 6.39 -13.40 -10.04
C VAL A 101 7.74 -13.38 -9.32
N LEU A 102 7.76 -13.65 -8.01
CA LEU A 102 8.99 -13.60 -7.22
C LEU A 102 9.95 -14.74 -7.58
N GLY A 103 9.39 -15.95 -7.84
CA GLY A 103 10.15 -17.11 -8.28
C GLY A 103 10.81 -16.88 -9.64
N ALA A 104 10.08 -16.39 -10.63
CA ALA A 104 10.63 -16.06 -11.95
C ALA A 104 11.67 -14.94 -11.87
N ALA A 105 11.38 -13.84 -11.16
CA ALA A 105 12.29 -12.71 -11.01
C ALA A 105 13.64 -13.14 -10.40
N THR A 106 13.60 -13.94 -9.33
CA THR A 106 14.84 -14.45 -8.70
C THR A 106 15.58 -15.44 -9.56
N SER A 107 14.87 -16.33 -10.26
CA SER A 107 15.46 -17.34 -11.17
C SER A 107 16.11 -16.71 -12.38
N LEU A 108 15.58 -15.60 -12.89
CA LEU A 108 16.13 -14.84 -14.01
C LEU A 108 17.20 -13.82 -13.57
N GLY A 109 17.54 -13.78 -12.28
CA GLY A 109 18.65 -12.99 -11.76
C GLY A 109 18.35 -11.51 -11.54
N CYS A 110 17.08 -11.11 -11.38
CA CYS A 110 16.74 -9.75 -10.97
C CYS A 110 17.34 -9.45 -9.59
N ASP A 111 18.01 -8.30 -9.49
CA ASP A 111 18.58 -7.78 -8.23
C ASP A 111 18.55 -6.24 -8.26
N PRO A 112 17.68 -5.60 -7.44
CA PRO A 112 16.82 -6.18 -6.40
C PRO A 112 15.46 -6.71 -6.92
N VAL A 113 14.82 -7.51 -6.08
CA VAL A 113 13.39 -7.86 -6.17
C VAL A 113 12.68 -7.23 -4.98
N ILE A 114 11.63 -6.43 -5.23
CA ILE A 114 10.85 -5.78 -4.18
C ILE A 114 9.44 -6.38 -4.15
N HIS A 115 9.01 -6.89 -3.00
CA HIS A 115 7.65 -7.34 -2.74
C HIS A 115 6.92 -6.33 -1.87
N VAL A 116 5.83 -5.74 -2.39
CA VAL A 116 4.94 -4.86 -1.61
C VAL A 116 3.93 -5.74 -0.89
N SER A 117 4.19 -5.96 0.39
CA SER A 117 3.33 -6.71 1.30
C SER A 117 2.32 -5.77 1.99
N THR A 118 2.01 -5.99 3.25
CA THR A 118 1.11 -5.17 4.07
C THR A 118 1.43 -5.34 5.55
N MET A 119 1.22 -4.30 6.36
CA MET A 119 1.34 -4.40 7.81
C MET A 119 0.45 -5.49 8.41
N SER A 120 -0.69 -5.75 7.81
CA SER A 120 -1.68 -6.68 8.36
C SER A 120 -1.18 -8.13 8.46
N VAL A 121 -0.21 -8.54 7.65
CA VAL A 121 0.38 -9.88 7.74
C VAL A 121 1.41 -10.04 8.86
N ILE A 122 1.85 -8.96 9.47
CA ILE A 122 2.79 -8.94 10.61
C ILE A 122 2.14 -8.30 11.85
N PHE A 123 0.82 -8.11 11.84
CA PHE A 123 0.04 -7.59 12.97
C PHE A 123 -0.66 -8.74 13.70
N PRO A 124 -0.75 -8.74 15.06
CA PRO A 124 -0.21 -7.73 15.97
C PRO A 124 1.32 -7.83 16.14
N PRO A 125 1.99 -6.70 16.42
CA PRO A 125 3.43 -6.70 16.65
C PRO A 125 3.80 -7.43 17.96
N THR A 126 5.05 -7.90 18.00
CA THR A 126 5.60 -8.51 19.23
C THR A 126 6.13 -7.48 20.24
N GLY A 127 6.30 -6.23 19.79
CA GLY A 127 6.80 -5.11 20.59
C GLY A 127 5.87 -3.90 20.60
N SER A 128 6.39 -2.76 21.02
CA SER A 128 5.66 -1.48 21.06
C SER A 128 5.58 -0.77 19.70
N LYS A 129 6.30 -1.26 18.70
CA LYS A 129 6.29 -0.79 17.31
C LYS A 129 6.17 -1.99 16.39
N LEU A 130 5.53 -1.77 15.25
CA LEU A 130 5.49 -2.76 14.17
C LEU A 130 6.88 -2.86 13.52
N SER A 131 7.39 -4.07 13.37
CA SER A 131 8.73 -4.34 12.84
C SER A 131 8.68 -5.34 11.69
N GLY A 132 9.55 -5.18 10.70
CA GLY A 132 9.74 -6.18 9.63
C GLY A 132 10.18 -7.56 10.12
N ASN A 133 10.58 -7.68 11.40
CA ASN A 133 10.93 -8.93 12.05
C ASN A 133 9.77 -9.61 12.77
N ASP A 134 8.61 -8.96 12.86
CA ASP A 134 7.44 -9.59 13.46
C ASP A 134 7.04 -10.87 12.69
N PRO A 135 6.49 -11.88 13.37
CA PRO A 135 6.09 -13.13 12.74
C PRO A 135 4.93 -12.88 11.75
N VAL A 136 4.84 -13.75 10.74
CA VAL A 136 3.67 -13.74 9.84
C VAL A 136 2.45 -14.19 10.61
N GLN A 137 1.38 -13.41 10.49
CA GLN A 137 0.08 -13.70 11.04
C GLN A 137 -0.89 -13.97 9.88
N GLY A 138 -1.60 -15.07 9.94
CA GLY A 138 -2.70 -15.33 9.01
C GLY A 138 -3.96 -14.64 9.53
N GLY A 139 -4.55 -13.75 8.74
CA GLY A 139 -5.82 -13.11 9.12
C GLY A 139 -7.04 -13.94 8.74
N GLY A 140 -8.20 -13.62 9.33
CA GLY A 140 -9.48 -14.29 9.05
C GLY A 140 -10.15 -13.83 7.75
N ASN A 141 -9.78 -12.68 7.21
CA ASN A 141 -10.36 -12.16 5.98
C ASN A 141 -9.56 -12.58 4.73
N PRO A 142 -10.18 -12.56 3.51
CA PRO A 142 -9.57 -13.01 2.27
C PRO A 142 -8.25 -12.34 1.93
N TYR A 143 -8.17 -11.03 2.17
CA TYR A 143 -6.97 -10.25 1.87
C TYR A 143 -5.80 -10.69 2.74
N ASN A 144 -5.97 -10.68 4.06
CA ASN A 144 -4.90 -11.04 4.99
C ASN A 144 -4.43 -12.48 4.82
N ALA A 145 -5.37 -13.43 4.70
CA ALA A 145 -5.04 -14.84 4.49
C ALA A 145 -4.21 -15.06 3.21
N SER A 146 -4.62 -14.44 2.11
CA SER A 146 -3.92 -14.59 0.83
C SER A 146 -2.57 -13.86 0.79
N LYS A 147 -2.46 -12.70 1.45
CA LYS A 147 -1.19 -11.97 1.57
C LYS A 147 -0.20 -12.68 2.50
N ALA A 148 -0.68 -13.38 3.53
CA ALA A 148 0.18 -14.19 4.39
C ALA A 148 0.89 -15.32 3.61
N ILE A 149 0.18 -16.01 2.70
CA ILE A 149 0.78 -17.03 1.82
C ILE A 149 1.87 -16.42 0.93
N ALA A 150 1.60 -15.28 0.30
CA ALA A 150 2.58 -14.57 -0.51
C ALA A 150 3.81 -14.14 0.30
N GLU A 151 3.59 -13.70 1.53
CA GLU A 151 4.63 -13.29 2.48
C GLU A 151 5.52 -14.46 2.90
N GLU A 152 4.93 -15.59 3.27
CA GLU A 152 5.67 -16.81 3.63
C GLU A 152 6.57 -17.26 2.48
N TYR A 153 6.08 -17.23 1.25
CA TYR A 153 6.87 -17.54 0.09
C TYR A 153 8.03 -16.56 -0.11
N ALA A 154 7.77 -15.24 -0.03
CA ALA A 154 8.82 -14.24 -0.14
C ALA A 154 9.91 -14.41 0.92
N ARG A 155 9.54 -14.70 2.18
CA ARG A 155 10.49 -15.02 3.27
C ARG A 155 11.28 -16.28 2.99
N SER A 156 10.65 -17.33 2.43
CA SER A 156 11.36 -18.55 2.06
C SER A 156 12.45 -18.33 1.00
N LEU A 157 12.22 -17.39 0.08
CA LEU A 157 13.23 -16.97 -0.89
C LEU A 157 14.36 -16.17 -0.24
N GLN A 158 14.05 -15.30 0.74
CA GLN A 158 15.07 -14.60 1.54
C GLN A 158 15.98 -15.59 2.31
N GLU A 159 15.39 -16.63 2.91
CA GLU A 159 16.14 -17.68 3.61
C GLU A 159 17.09 -18.45 2.70
N LYS A 160 16.76 -18.57 1.41
CA LYS A 160 17.61 -19.14 0.35
C LYS A 160 18.67 -18.14 -0.16
N GLY A 161 18.71 -16.92 0.37
CA GLY A 161 19.69 -15.89 0.02
C GLY A 161 19.34 -15.05 -1.21
N HIS A 162 18.10 -15.13 -1.73
CA HIS A 162 17.68 -14.28 -2.85
C HIS A 162 17.53 -12.80 -2.42
N PRO A 163 17.82 -11.83 -3.30
CA PRO A 163 17.87 -10.40 -2.99
C PRO A 163 16.47 -9.76 -2.95
N ILE A 164 15.57 -10.32 -2.12
CA ILE A 164 14.21 -9.82 -1.96
C ILE A 164 14.15 -8.82 -0.81
N SER A 165 13.64 -7.63 -1.10
CA SER A 165 13.20 -6.66 -0.10
C SER A 165 11.69 -6.71 0.04
N ILE A 166 11.19 -6.87 1.27
CA ILE A 166 9.76 -6.89 1.57
C ILE A 166 9.40 -5.57 2.25
N ILE A 167 8.36 -4.91 1.74
CA ILE A 167 7.87 -3.65 2.28
C ILE A 167 6.50 -3.88 2.90
N TYR A 168 6.31 -3.42 4.13
CA TYR A 168 5.03 -3.48 4.86
C TYR A 168 4.44 -2.08 5.01
N PRO A 169 3.68 -1.60 4.03
CA PRO A 169 2.96 -0.35 4.19
C PRO A 169 1.86 -0.47 5.26
N THR A 170 1.61 0.63 5.96
CA THR A 170 0.44 0.81 6.81
C THR A 170 -0.75 1.31 5.99
N GLY A 171 -1.60 2.17 6.50
CA GLY A 171 -2.67 2.80 5.74
C GLY A 171 -2.13 3.74 4.66
N VAL A 172 -2.18 3.32 3.39
CA VAL A 172 -1.67 4.14 2.29
C VAL A 172 -2.75 5.11 1.82
N THR A 173 -2.47 6.40 1.91
CA THR A 173 -3.38 7.47 1.46
C THR A 173 -2.66 8.46 0.55
N GLY A 174 -3.41 9.28 -0.17
CA GLY A 174 -2.87 10.27 -1.10
C GLY A 174 -3.82 10.53 -2.27
N PRO A 175 -3.55 11.58 -3.07
CA PRO A 175 -4.34 11.93 -4.24
C PRO A 175 -4.02 11.02 -5.43
N THR A 176 -4.82 11.15 -6.49
CA THR A 176 -4.54 10.61 -7.83
C THR A 176 -4.67 9.09 -7.95
N ASP A 177 -5.89 8.65 -8.22
CA ASP A 177 -6.20 7.25 -8.55
C ASP A 177 -7.22 7.22 -9.71
N LEU A 178 -7.41 6.05 -10.33
CA LEU A 178 -8.45 5.82 -11.33
C LEU A 178 -9.85 5.68 -10.73
N GLY A 179 -9.94 5.50 -9.42
CA GLY A 179 -11.18 5.36 -8.67
C GLY A 179 -10.95 5.57 -7.18
N LEU A 180 -11.92 5.24 -6.34
CA LEU A 180 -11.74 5.22 -4.90
C LEU A 180 -10.96 3.97 -4.48
N ASN A 181 -9.76 4.16 -3.91
CA ASN A 181 -9.06 3.07 -3.23
C ASN A 181 -9.75 2.73 -1.88
N VAL A 182 -9.34 1.60 -1.30
CA VAL A 182 -9.99 1.06 -0.07
C VAL A 182 -9.97 2.08 1.07
N LEU A 183 -8.86 2.79 1.28
CA LEU A 183 -8.76 3.75 2.38
C LEU A 183 -9.61 5.00 2.12
N ALA A 184 -9.60 5.53 0.89
CA ALA A 184 -10.45 6.65 0.50
C ALA A 184 -11.94 6.31 0.61
N ALA A 185 -12.33 5.07 0.25
CA ALA A 185 -13.70 4.60 0.41
C ALA A 185 -14.17 4.55 1.88
N ASN A 186 -13.25 4.35 2.82
CA ASN A 186 -13.54 4.43 4.26
C ASN A 186 -13.47 5.87 4.80
N LEU A 187 -12.59 6.69 4.24
CA LEU A 187 -12.42 8.09 4.68
C LEU A 187 -13.62 8.96 4.29
N VAL A 188 -14.16 8.79 3.09
CA VAL A 188 -15.29 9.60 2.60
C VAL A 188 -16.50 9.56 3.54
N PRO A 189 -17.05 8.41 3.97
CA PRO A 189 -18.15 8.36 4.93
C PRO A 189 -17.81 9.01 6.29
N THR A 190 -16.56 8.90 6.74
CA THR A 190 -16.08 9.55 7.95
C THR A 190 -16.12 11.08 7.81
N LEU A 191 -15.70 11.60 6.66
CA LEU A 191 -15.74 13.03 6.37
C LEU A 191 -17.16 13.56 6.19
N GLN A 192 -18.08 12.75 5.67
CA GLN A 192 -19.51 13.08 5.47
C GLN A 192 -20.36 12.88 6.74
N SER A 193 -19.73 12.72 7.89
CA SER A 193 -20.41 12.57 9.18
C SER A 193 -20.25 13.81 10.04
N GLU A 194 -21.26 14.13 10.85
CA GLU A 194 -21.20 15.16 11.88
C GLU A 194 -20.46 14.67 13.14
N ILE A 195 -20.15 13.38 13.20
CA ILE A 195 -19.45 12.77 14.34
C ILE A 195 -18.25 11.97 13.87
N MET A 196 -17.24 11.87 14.72
CA MET A 196 -16.12 10.93 14.58
C MET A 196 -16.01 10.06 15.82
N MET A 197 -15.68 8.81 15.63
CA MET A 197 -15.44 7.87 16.74
C MET A 197 -14.08 8.14 17.39
N SER A 198 -14.00 8.00 18.70
CA SER A 198 -12.76 8.00 19.47
C SER A 198 -12.69 6.73 20.31
N LEU A 199 -11.67 5.93 20.07
CA LEU A 199 -11.44 4.71 20.82
C LEU A 199 -10.44 4.95 21.94
N SER A 200 -10.42 4.09 22.96
CA SER A 200 -9.56 4.25 24.13
C SER A 200 -8.08 3.95 23.86
N SER A 201 -7.78 3.31 22.75
CA SER A 201 -6.41 3.02 22.28
C SER A 201 -6.36 2.88 20.74
N GLY A 202 -5.18 2.67 20.19
CA GLY A 202 -4.98 2.61 18.74
C GLY A 202 -5.06 3.97 18.09
N GLY A 203 -5.36 3.99 16.80
CA GLY A 203 -5.40 5.21 16.01
C GLY A 203 -5.28 4.92 14.52
N TRP A 204 -4.72 5.89 13.80
CA TRP A 204 -4.39 5.77 12.38
C TRP A 204 -2.88 5.79 12.20
N CYS A 205 -2.39 4.90 11.36
CA CYS A 205 -1.01 4.93 10.89
C CYS A 205 -1.06 5.10 9.37
N LEU A 206 -0.72 6.28 8.89
CA LEU A 206 -0.92 6.68 7.49
C LEU A 206 0.39 7.03 6.82
N VAL A 207 0.64 6.46 5.65
CA VAL A 207 1.77 6.80 4.78
C VAL A 207 1.28 7.42 3.48
N ASP A 208 1.92 8.52 3.07
CA ASP A 208 1.65 9.11 1.76
C ASP A 208 2.10 8.18 0.64
N VAL A 209 1.22 7.90 -0.29
CA VAL A 209 1.50 7.02 -1.44
C VAL A 209 2.67 7.52 -2.29
N ARG A 210 2.90 8.83 -2.36
CA ARG A 210 4.00 9.45 -3.11
C ARG A 210 5.34 9.19 -2.44
N ASP A 211 5.39 9.26 -1.12
CA ASP A 211 6.59 8.97 -0.33
C ASP A 211 6.89 7.47 -0.32
N LEU A 212 5.87 6.63 -0.14
CA LEU A 212 6.00 5.18 -0.28
C LEU A 212 6.59 4.81 -1.65
N ALA A 213 6.04 5.37 -2.72
CA ALA A 213 6.50 5.10 -4.08
C ALA A 213 7.93 5.60 -4.33
N SER A 214 8.25 6.82 -3.87
CA SER A 214 9.60 7.38 -3.97
C SER A 214 10.60 6.56 -3.16
N GLY A 215 10.21 6.11 -1.96
CA GLY A 215 11.03 5.23 -1.15
C GLY A 215 11.29 3.88 -1.82
N ILE A 216 10.27 3.26 -2.42
CA ILE A 216 10.43 2.02 -3.18
C ILE A 216 11.38 2.21 -4.37
N ALA A 217 11.25 3.32 -5.11
CA ALA A 217 12.20 3.65 -6.19
C ALA A 217 13.64 3.84 -5.66
N GLY A 218 13.79 4.47 -4.48
CA GLY A 218 15.07 4.65 -3.81
C GLY A 218 15.74 3.35 -3.35
N LEU A 219 14.97 2.29 -3.13
CA LEU A 219 15.50 0.96 -2.79
C LEU A 219 16.04 0.17 -4.00
N LEU A 220 15.89 0.67 -5.22
CA LEU A 220 16.36 -0.02 -6.43
C LEU A 220 17.88 0.10 -6.62
N HIS A 221 18.61 -0.26 -5.59
CA HIS A 221 20.07 -0.38 -5.64
C HIS A 221 20.46 -1.85 -5.50
N ALA A 222 21.21 -2.35 -6.49
CA ALA A 222 21.68 -3.74 -6.47
C ALA A 222 22.53 -4.05 -5.22
N LYS A 223 22.54 -5.34 -4.82
CA LYS A 223 23.40 -5.90 -3.78
C LYS A 223 23.09 -5.45 -2.34
N THR A 224 21.87 -5.03 -2.06
CA THR A 224 21.43 -4.75 -0.69
C THR A 224 21.15 -6.03 0.12
N GLY A 225 20.98 -7.17 -0.56
CA GLY A 225 20.59 -8.45 0.03
C GLY A 225 19.12 -8.44 0.52
N PRO A 226 18.69 -9.53 1.17
CA PRO A 226 17.33 -9.65 1.68
C PRO A 226 17.09 -8.67 2.83
N LYS A 227 16.01 -7.89 2.76
CA LYS A 227 15.59 -6.90 3.77
C LYS A 227 14.09 -6.93 3.99
N ARG A 228 13.67 -6.45 5.15
CA ARG A 228 12.26 -6.26 5.50
C ARG A 228 12.07 -4.90 6.14
N TYR A 229 11.17 -4.09 5.59
CA TYR A 229 11.00 -2.70 5.97
C TYR A 229 9.53 -2.40 6.27
N VAL A 230 9.26 -1.75 7.38
CA VAL A 230 7.96 -1.13 7.63
C VAL A 230 7.97 0.27 7.01
N ALA A 231 6.94 0.58 6.23
CA ALA A 231 6.64 1.93 5.76
C ALA A 231 5.39 2.41 6.51
N GLY A 232 5.62 2.86 7.76
CA GLY A 232 4.58 3.16 8.73
C GLY A 232 3.93 4.52 8.51
N GLY A 233 4.71 5.52 8.08
CA GLY A 233 4.22 6.88 7.94
C GLY A 233 3.98 7.54 9.30
N THR A 234 2.94 8.36 9.39
CA THR A 234 2.59 9.08 10.62
C THR A 234 1.53 8.32 11.41
N PHE A 235 1.87 7.99 12.66
CA PHE A 235 0.88 7.51 13.63
C PHE A 235 0.18 8.70 14.28
N MET A 236 -1.15 8.60 14.36
CA MET A 236 -2.02 9.55 15.08
C MET A 236 -2.99 8.76 15.95
N ASP A 237 -3.12 9.11 17.19
CA ASP A 237 -4.27 8.63 17.97
C ASP A 237 -5.59 9.22 17.45
N TRP A 238 -6.71 8.75 17.99
CA TRP A 238 -8.02 9.18 17.51
C TRP A 238 -8.30 10.67 17.71
N GLN A 239 -7.72 11.30 18.74
CA GLN A 239 -7.87 12.72 19.03
C GLN A 239 -6.99 13.54 18.09
N GLU A 240 -5.76 13.12 17.87
CA GLU A 240 -4.84 13.74 16.92
C GLU A 240 -5.39 13.67 15.50
N PHE A 241 -5.90 12.50 15.07
CA PHE A 241 -6.53 12.36 13.76
C PHE A 241 -7.75 13.29 13.60
N HIS A 242 -8.61 13.38 14.62
CA HIS A 242 -9.74 14.31 14.61
C HIS A 242 -9.26 15.77 14.48
N ALA A 243 -8.25 16.17 15.25
CA ALA A 243 -7.70 17.53 15.20
C ALA A 243 -7.17 17.88 13.81
N VAL A 244 -6.38 16.98 13.21
CA VAL A 244 -5.82 17.18 11.84
C VAL A 244 -6.95 17.24 10.81
N VAL A 245 -7.93 16.35 10.86
CA VAL A 245 -9.06 16.35 9.92
C VAL A 245 -9.87 17.65 10.06
N THR A 246 -10.10 18.12 11.29
CA THR A 246 -10.81 19.39 11.54
C THR A 246 -10.05 20.59 10.95
N GLU A 247 -8.75 20.67 11.17
CA GLU A 247 -7.90 21.72 10.63
C GLU A 247 -7.90 21.74 9.10
N VAL A 248 -7.63 20.56 8.51
CA VAL A 248 -7.53 20.40 7.04
C VAL A 248 -8.86 20.67 6.35
N THR A 249 -9.95 20.16 6.87
CA THR A 249 -11.27 20.33 6.24
C THR A 249 -11.92 21.69 6.56
N GLY A 250 -11.56 22.34 7.66
CA GLY A 250 -12.24 23.52 8.17
C GLY A 250 -13.63 23.23 8.75
N ARG A 251 -13.92 21.97 9.06
CA ARG A 251 -15.20 21.53 9.59
C ARG A 251 -15.01 20.75 10.89
N ASP A 252 -15.54 21.29 11.97
CA ASP A 252 -15.56 20.59 13.26
C ASP A 252 -16.59 19.44 13.26
N ARG A 253 -16.25 18.36 13.94
CA ARG A 253 -17.09 17.16 14.10
C ARG A 253 -17.09 16.76 15.56
N ALA A 254 -18.25 16.35 16.07
CA ALA A 254 -18.32 15.88 17.45
C ALA A 254 -17.53 14.58 17.62
N LEU A 255 -16.53 14.60 18.49
CA LEU A 255 -15.72 13.40 18.81
C LEU A 255 -16.45 12.57 19.88
N ILE A 256 -16.88 11.35 19.50
CA ILE A 256 -17.71 10.50 20.35
C ILE A 256 -16.89 9.32 20.88
N PRO A 257 -16.69 9.22 22.22
CA PRO A 257 -16.08 8.04 22.82
C PRO A 257 -16.89 6.79 22.47
N THR A 258 -16.23 5.84 21.82
CA THR A 258 -16.86 4.61 21.33
C THR A 258 -16.24 3.42 22.04
N PRO A 259 -16.99 2.73 22.95
CA PRO A 259 -16.50 1.54 23.63
C PRO A 259 -16.37 0.36 22.65
N LYS A 260 -15.48 -0.58 22.98
CA LYS A 260 -15.18 -1.74 22.14
C LYS A 260 -16.43 -2.55 21.79
N GLU A 261 -17.31 -2.75 22.76
CA GLU A 261 -18.56 -3.50 22.60
C GLU A 261 -19.54 -2.86 21.62
N ALA A 262 -19.50 -1.54 21.47
CA ALA A 262 -20.31 -0.83 20.47
C ALA A 262 -19.71 -1.02 19.06
N LEU A 263 -18.39 -0.99 18.95
CA LEU A 263 -17.70 -1.18 17.67
C LEU A 263 -17.87 -2.63 17.16
N GLU A 264 -17.85 -3.64 18.05
CA GLU A 264 -18.09 -5.05 17.72
C GLU A 264 -19.47 -5.33 17.09
N GLN A 265 -20.42 -4.40 17.25
CA GLN A 265 -21.72 -4.47 16.59
C GLN A 265 -21.73 -3.87 15.17
N MET A 266 -20.67 -3.12 14.82
CA MET A 266 -20.59 -2.36 13.57
C MET A 266 -19.63 -2.99 12.55
N VAL A 267 -18.55 -3.59 13.04
CA VAL A 267 -17.49 -4.21 12.22
C VAL A 267 -17.09 -5.57 12.80
N ASP A 268 -16.39 -6.37 12.01
CA ASP A 268 -15.92 -7.69 12.45
C ASP A 268 -14.85 -7.62 13.54
N ALA A 269 -14.66 -8.71 14.27
CA ALA A 269 -13.74 -8.77 15.41
C ALA A 269 -12.27 -8.49 15.01
N GLU A 270 -11.85 -8.90 13.81
CA GLU A 270 -10.49 -8.63 13.32
C GLU A 270 -10.27 -7.12 13.10
N ALA A 271 -11.24 -6.43 12.49
CA ALA A 271 -11.19 -4.99 12.32
C ALA A 271 -11.15 -4.25 13.67
N VAL A 272 -11.94 -4.71 14.66
CA VAL A 272 -11.92 -4.16 16.03
C VAL A 272 -10.52 -4.28 16.65
N GLU A 273 -9.93 -5.48 16.62
CA GLU A 273 -8.59 -5.70 17.16
C GLU A 273 -7.52 -4.83 16.47
N ILE A 274 -7.61 -4.68 15.15
CA ILE A 274 -6.72 -3.80 14.41
C ILE A 274 -6.91 -2.35 14.88
N MET A 275 -8.13 -1.82 14.91
CA MET A 275 -8.41 -0.43 15.27
C MET A 275 -7.92 -0.06 16.68
N PHE A 276 -8.04 -0.97 17.66
CA PHE A 276 -7.55 -0.77 19.02
C PHE A 276 -6.06 -1.04 19.20
N GLY A 277 -5.46 -1.83 18.31
CA GLY A 277 -4.10 -2.33 18.43
C GLY A 277 -3.07 -1.64 17.53
N ILE A 278 -3.48 -0.71 16.65
CA ILE A 278 -2.53 0.01 15.79
C ILE A 278 -1.51 0.75 16.64
N VAL A 279 -0.25 0.55 16.30
CA VAL A 279 0.92 1.18 16.92
C VAL A 279 1.82 1.77 15.83
N PRO A 280 2.75 2.68 16.17
CA PRO A 280 3.72 3.20 15.21
C PRO A 280 4.54 2.10 14.53
N GLY A 281 4.95 2.32 13.30
CA GLY A 281 5.93 1.50 12.60
C GLY A 281 7.36 1.84 13.00
N ASP A 282 8.28 0.88 12.84
CA ASP A 282 9.72 1.09 12.89
C ASP A 282 10.21 1.51 11.50
N ASP A 283 10.10 2.81 11.21
CA ASP A 283 10.33 3.41 9.88
C ASP A 283 11.80 3.71 9.58
N GLU A 284 12.64 3.84 10.61
CA GLU A 284 14.02 4.27 10.46
C GLU A 284 14.79 3.44 9.42
N PRO A 285 14.68 2.09 9.40
CA PRO A 285 15.36 1.28 8.41
C PRO A 285 14.89 1.56 6.96
N PHE A 286 13.59 1.83 6.74
CA PHE A 286 13.06 2.15 5.43
C PHE A 286 13.53 3.53 4.96
N LEU A 287 13.39 4.56 5.79
CA LEU A 287 13.81 5.92 5.47
C LEU A 287 15.31 5.97 5.16
N ALA A 288 16.13 5.35 5.99
CA ALA A 288 17.58 5.31 5.78
C ALA A 288 17.98 4.60 4.48
N ALA A 289 17.33 3.46 4.17
CA ALA A 289 17.67 2.67 2.98
C ALA A 289 17.15 3.31 1.69
N SER A 290 16.00 3.96 1.73
CA SER A 290 15.34 4.58 0.56
C SER A 290 15.89 5.96 0.21
N GLY A 291 16.66 6.59 1.11
CA GLY A 291 17.17 7.95 0.94
C GLY A 291 16.14 9.04 1.23
N LEU A 292 14.98 8.69 1.77
CA LEU A 292 14.02 9.68 2.25
C LEU A 292 14.49 10.26 3.59
N SER A 293 14.47 11.58 3.71
CA SER A 293 14.86 12.25 4.96
C SER A 293 13.77 12.20 6.03
N ALA A 294 12.52 12.19 5.63
CA ALA A 294 11.33 12.12 6.48
C ALA A 294 10.09 11.81 5.61
N TRP A 295 9.01 11.44 6.27
CA TRP A 295 7.68 11.40 5.66
C TRP A 295 7.16 12.82 5.41
N ARG A 296 6.30 12.99 4.41
CA ARG A 296 5.53 14.21 4.19
C ARG A 296 4.67 14.51 5.41
N PRO A 297 4.51 15.81 5.81
CA PRO A 297 3.56 16.18 6.85
C PRO A 297 2.18 15.59 6.55
N ILE A 298 1.55 15.02 7.57
CA ILE A 298 0.27 14.33 7.38
C ILE A 298 -0.86 15.28 6.99
N GLU A 299 -0.77 16.53 7.43
CA GLU A 299 -1.67 17.61 7.08
C GLU A 299 -1.66 17.87 5.56
N ASP A 300 -0.47 17.89 4.95
CA ASP A 300 -0.31 18.07 3.51
C ASP A 300 -0.87 16.85 2.76
N THR A 301 -0.61 15.63 3.25
CA THR A 301 -1.12 14.40 2.68
C THR A 301 -2.65 14.36 2.70
N LEU A 302 -3.25 14.65 3.85
CA LEU A 302 -4.71 14.66 3.99
C LEU A 302 -5.35 15.79 3.19
N LYS A 303 -4.74 16.98 3.19
CA LYS A 303 -5.22 18.10 2.38
C LYS A 303 -5.25 17.76 0.90
N ASP A 304 -4.16 17.26 0.34
CA ASP A 304 -4.09 16.88 -1.07
C ASP A 304 -5.08 15.76 -1.41
N THR A 305 -5.23 14.77 -0.50
CA THR A 305 -6.18 13.67 -0.67
C THR A 305 -7.62 14.19 -0.70
N ILE A 306 -7.99 15.03 0.28
CA ILE A 306 -9.35 15.56 0.42
C ILE A 306 -9.67 16.52 -0.74
N THR A 307 -8.73 17.38 -1.15
CA THR A 307 -8.88 18.22 -2.35
C THR A 307 -9.15 17.36 -3.58
N TRP A 308 -8.37 16.29 -3.79
CA TRP A 308 -8.59 15.36 -4.89
C TRP A 308 -9.98 14.68 -4.82
N LEU A 309 -10.44 14.30 -3.62
CA LEU A 309 -11.79 13.74 -3.44
C LEU A 309 -12.89 14.74 -3.82
N CYS A 310 -12.73 16.01 -3.47
CA CYS A 310 -13.65 17.09 -3.87
C CYS A 310 -13.62 17.31 -5.39
N ASP A 311 -12.44 17.42 -6.00
CA ASP A 311 -12.26 17.61 -7.45
C ASP A 311 -12.90 16.48 -8.27
N LYS A 312 -12.86 15.26 -7.75
CA LYS A 312 -13.46 14.08 -8.36
C LYS A 312 -14.93 13.87 -7.99
N GLN A 313 -15.51 14.77 -7.20
CA GLN A 313 -16.90 14.71 -6.74
C GLN A 313 -17.23 13.45 -5.91
N TYR A 314 -16.22 12.87 -5.24
CA TYR A 314 -16.40 11.82 -4.24
C TYR A 314 -16.78 12.38 -2.88
N LEU A 315 -16.42 13.64 -2.62
CA LEU A 315 -16.73 14.39 -1.42
C LEU A 315 -17.33 15.74 -1.82
N GLU A 316 -18.47 16.11 -1.26
CA GLU A 316 -19.08 17.42 -1.47
C GLU A 316 -18.29 18.50 -0.74
N ALA A 317 -18.12 19.67 -1.39
CA ALA A 317 -17.33 20.80 -0.88
C ALA A 317 -17.74 21.28 0.52
N GLU A 318 -19.02 21.14 0.87
CA GLU A 318 -19.52 21.52 2.21
C GLU A 318 -18.91 20.74 3.36
N TRP A 319 -18.39 19.51 3.08
CA TRP A 319 -17.73 18.65 4.06
C TRP A 319 -16.25 18.98 4.27
N ALA A 320 -15.67 19.76 3.36
CA ALA A 320 -14.26 20.16 3.40
C ALA A 320 -14.05 21.56 2.79
N PRO A 321 -14.63 22.62 3.40
CA PRO A 321 -14.58 23.97 2.83
C PRO A 321 -13.16 24.54 2.64
N HIS A 322 -12.15 24.04 3.36
CA HIS A 322 -10.76 24.46 3.16
C HIS A 322 -10.05 23.73 1.99
N CYS A 323 -10.69 22.71 1.42
CA CYS A 323 -10.12 21.87 0.35
C CYS A 323 -10.87 22.01 -0.99
N SER A 324 -11.86 22.90 -1.07
CA SER A 324 -12.74 23.10 -2.23
C SER A 324 -12.45 24.42 -2.94
#